data_e30361ae6d632e0dc2f308a9d49e355c
#
_entry.id   e30361ae6d632e0dc2f308a9d49e355c
#
_cell.length_a   1.000
_cell.length_b   1.000
_cell.length_c   1.000
_cell.angle_alpha   90.00
_cell.angle_beta   90.00
_cell.angle_gamma   90.00
#
_symmetry.space_group_name_H-M   'P 1'
#
loop_
_entity.id
_entity.type
_entity.pdbx_description
1 polymer ?
#
loop_
_entity_poly.entity_id
_entity_poly.type
_entity_poly.pdbx_seq_one_letter_code
_entity_poly.pdbx_strand_id
1 'polypeptide(L)'
;YSSAASDVYKRQPSCFAWRFFCVERKFIMRNIEAIKTLLDTSKYSKPYLSYEEQLLLLKDRGIKIEDEKLALQQLETISYYSLINAYTPLFLKNKNEYEDGVTFNDFHLCYKYDTRLKNTLFKYIILIEQSLKTNLSAVVAKNYGVQEPTEKIVIENKKGKTKKDYNLKNTYLDSKNYDSNKSFRSGHLRKIANFRDYKKNDSIIHYREKHNHVPPWIIIRPLNFGQTIIWLSI
;
A
#
# COMPACT_ATOMS: atom_id res chain seq x y z
N TYR A 1 -6.91 34.20 -3.10
CA TYR A 1 -6.53 32.85 -3.57
C TYR A 1 -7.77 32.07 -4.01
N SER A 2 -8.28 32.37 -5.20
CA SER A 2 -9.41 31.61 -5.77
C SER A 2 -9.43 31.84 -7.28
N SER A 3 -8.51 31.22 -8.03
CA SER A 3 -8.69 31.08 -9.49
C SER A 3 -7.90 29.94 -10.15
N ALA A 4 -7.05 29.22 -9.44
CA ALA A 4 -6.24 28.14 -10.03
C ALA A 4 -6.90 26.75 -9.96
N ALA A 5 -8.00 26.58 -9.22
CA ALA A 5 -8.66 25.27 -9.06
C ALA A 5 -9.72 24.97 -10.16
N SER A 6 -10.13 25.96 -10.96
CA SER A 6 -11.18 25.78 -11.98
C SER A 6 -10.67 25.32 -13.35
N ASP A 7 -9.36 25.41 -13.63
CA ASP A 7 -8.81 25.13 -14.96
C ASP A 7 -8.36 23.67 -15.18
N VAL A 8 -8.28 22.88 -14.13
CA VAL A 8 -7.92 21.46 -14.24
C VAL A 8 -9.11 20.59 -14.70
N TYR A 9 -10.34 21.06 -14.52
CA TYR A 9 -11.56 20.30 -14.86
C TYR A 9 -12.05 20.48 -16.30
N LYS A 10 -11.45 21.34 -17.11
CA LYS A 10 -11.92 21.66 -18.48
C LYS A 10 -11.18 20.93 -19.61
N ARG A 11 -10.31 19.98 -19.33
CA ARG A 11 -9.75 19.11 -20.40
C ARG A 11 -10.53 17.80 -20.47
N GLN A 12 -11.79 17.88 -20.93
CA GLN A 12 -12.48 16.69 -21.43
C GLN A 12 -11.79 16.23 -22.73
N PRO A 13 -11.52 14.91 -22.89
CA PRO A 13 -11.04 14.39 -24.15
C PRO A 13 -12.05 14.70 -25.26
N SER A 14 -11.54 15.22 -26.37
CA SER A 14 -12.33 15.66 -27.51
C SER A 14 -13.30 14.59 -28.00
N CYS A 15 -14.45 15.05 -28.50
CA CYS A 15 -15.58 14.31 -29.08
C CYS A 15 -15.22 13.26 -30.17
N PHE A 16 -13.95 13.18 -30.59
CA PHE A 16 -13.43 12.23 -31.58
C PHE A 16 -13.24 10.81 -30.99
N ALA A 17 -12.85 10.67 -29.73
CA ALA A 17 -12.74 9.35 -29.07
C ALA A 17 -14.10 8.66 -28.94
N TRP A 18 -15.19 9.42 -28.76
CA TRP A 18 -16.56 8.90 -28.64
C TRP A 18 -17.14 8.34 -29.93
N ARG A 19 -16.73 8.85 -31.11
CA ARG A 19 -17.19 8.33 -32.41
C ARG A 19 -16.57 7.00 -32.77
N PHE A 20 -15.31 6.75 -32.38
CA PHE A 20 -14.65 5.45 -32.55
C PHE A 20 -15.34 4.38 -31.67
N PHE A 21 -15.66 4.69 -30.43
CA PHE A 21 -16.36 3.80 -29.50
C PHE A 21 -17.75 3.35 -29.99
N CYS A 22 -18.50 4.21 -30.68
CA CYS A 22 -19.84 3.85 -31.20
C CYS A 22 -19.83 2.93 -32.40
N VAL A 23 -18.76 2.91 -33.21
CA VAL A 23 -18.67 2.06 -34.39
C VAL A 23 -18.24 0.63 -34.00
N GLU A 24 -17.37 0.48 -33.01
CA GLU A 24 -16.97 -0.84 -32.47
C GLU A 24 -18.09 -1.53 -31.69
N ARG A 25 -19.01 -0.78 -31.09
CA ARG A 25 -20.17 -1.34 -30.34
C ARG A 25 -21.03 -2.31 -31.16
N LYS A 26 -21.17 -2.10 -32.47
CA LYS A 26 -21.87 -3.03 -33.39
C LYS A 26 -21.09 -4.31 -33.69
N PHE A 27 -19.77 -4.27 -33.56
CA PHE A 27 -18.89 -5.42 -33.80
C PHE A 27 -18.78 -6.33 -32.56
N ILE A 28 -18.84 -5.74 -31.37
CA ILE A 28 -18.69 -6.41 -30.06
C ILE A 28 -19.95 -7.22 -29.66
N MET A 29 -21.12 -6.85 -30.17
CA MET A 29 -22.38 -7.57 -29.94
C MET A 29 -22.43 -8.98 -30.59
N ARG A 30 -21.40 -9.36 -31.29
CA ARG A 30 -21.25 -10.74 -31.79
C ARG A 30 -20.31 -11.49 -30.85
N ASN A 31 -20.80 -12.04 -29.77
CA ASN A 31 -20.27 -13.30 -29.25
C ASN A 31 -19.69 -13.29 -27.84
N ILE A 32 -20.59 -13.40 -26.88
CA ILE A 32 -20.33 -14.16 -25.64
C ILE A 32 -19.70 -15.54 -25.96
N GLU A 33 -20.13 -16.20 -27.04
CA GLU A 33 -19.54 -17.45 -27.52
C GLU A 33 -18.09 -17.30 -27.97
N ALA A 34 -17.69 -16.19 -28.62
CA ALA A 34 -16.30 -15.95 -28.99
C ALA A 34 -15.41 -15.73 -27.77
N ILE A 35 -15.91 -15.01 -26.74
CA ILE A 35 -15.20 -14.83 -25.47
C ILE A 35 -15.05 -16.19 -24.76
N LYS A 36 -16.10 -17.01 -24.71
CA LYS A 36 -16.03 -18.37 -24.16
C LYS A 36 -15.05 -19.24 -24.91
N THR A 37 -15.07 -19.19 -26.25
CA THR A 37 -14.11 -19.90 -27.09
C THR A 37 -12.69 -19.43 -26.88
N LEU A 38 -12.47 -18.13 -26.71
CA LEU A 38 -11.16 -17.52 -26.39
C LEU A 38 -10.65 -18.00 -25.03
N LEU A 39 -11.53 -18.09 -24.03
CA LEU A 39 -11.20 -18.61 -22.70
C LEU A 39 -10.85 -20.11 -22.76
N ASP A 40 -11.57 -20.89 -23.56
CA ASP A 40 -11.39 -22.34 -23.66
C ASP A 40 -10.19 -22.73 -24.55
N THR A 41 -9.88 -21.95 -25.60
CA THR A 41 -8.77 -22.21 -26.55
C THR A 41 -7.48 -21.51 -26.20
N SER A 42 -7.49 -20.59 -25.24
CA SER A 42 -6.30 -19.86 -24.84
C SER A 42 -5.26 -20.78 -24.20
N LYS A 43 -3.99 -20.60 -24.59
CA LYS A 43 -2.82 -21.22 -23.94
C LYS A 43 -2.74 -20.86 -22.44
N TYR A 44 -3.36 -19.76 -22.04
CA TYR A 44 -3.39 -19.24 -20.68
C TYR A 44 -4.79 -19.36 -20.10
N SER A 45 -4.90 -19.83 -18.88
CA SER A 45 -6.18 -20.01 -18.17
C SER A 45 -6.94 -18.69 -17.90
N LYS A 46 -6.28 -17.53 -18.07
CA LYS A 46 -6.86 -16.20 -17.91
C LYS A 46 -6.27 -15.26 -18.98
N PRO A 47 -6.81 -15.26 -20.20
CA PRO A 47 -6.39 -14.34 -21.24
C PRO A 47 -6.77 -12.90 -20.90
N TYR A 48 -6.17 -11.94 -21.61
CA TYR A 48 -6.59 -10.54 -21.55
C TYR A 48 -8.00 -10.40 -22.13
N LEU A 49 -8.86 -9.64 -21.44
CA LEU A 49 -10.17 -9.22 -21.89
C LEU A 49 -10.26 -7.70 -21.86
N SER A 50 -10.83 -7.09 -22.90
CA SER A 50 -11.16 -5.66 -22.88
C SER A 50 -12.23 -5.35 -21.81
N TYR A 51 -12.42 -4.10 -21.46
CA TYR A 51 -13.44 -3.72 -20.46
C TYR A 51 -14.85 -4.06 -20.93
N GLU A 52 -15.12 -3.95 -22.24
CA GLU A 52 -16.39 -4.35 -22.83
C GLU A 52 -16.60 -5.85 -22.75
N GLU A 53 -15.57 -6.65 -23.03
CA GLU A 53 -15.61 -8.11 -22.90
C GLU A 53 -15.80 -8.54 -21.44
N GLN A 54 -15.16 -7.83 -20.48
CA GLN A 54 -15.38 -8.05 -19.07
C GLN A 54 -16.83 -7.75 -18.67
N LEU A 55 -17.44 -6.68 -19.21
CA LEU A 55 -18.81 -6.32 -18.97
C LEU A 55 -19.78 -7.40 -19.50
N LEU A 56 -19.52 -7.90 -20.71
CA LEU A 56 -20.31 -8.99 -21.30
C LEU A 56 -20.23 -10.28 -20.48
N LEU A 57 -19.03 -10.60 -19.97
CA LEU A 57 -18.81 -11.74 -19.10
C LEU A 57 -19.61 -11.61 -17.76
N LEU A 58 -19.72 -10.41 -17.21
CA LEU A 58 -20.52 -10.16 -16.00
C LEU A 58 -22.01 -10.35 -16.26
N LYS A 59 -22.51 -9.89 -17.41
CA LYS A 59 -23.91 -10.12 -17.84
C LYS A 59 -24.20 -11.61 -18.04
N ASP A 60 -23.30 -12.34 -18.70
CA ASP A 60 -23.44 -13.78 -18.88
C ASP A 60 -23.49 -14.56 -17.56
N ARG A 61 -22.83 -14.05 -16.52
CA ARG A 61 -22.85 -14.61 -15.17
C ARG A 61 -24.08 -14.18 -14.33
N GLY A 62 -25.03 -13.46 -14.91
CA GLY A 62 -26.29 -13.07 -14.29
C GLY A 62 -26.26 -11.74 -13.53
N ILE A 63 -25.17 -10.97 -13.59
CA ILE A 63 -25.11 -9.65 -12.95
C ILE A 63 -25.89 -8.64 -13.80
N LYS A 64 -26.86 -7.95 -13.19
CA LYS A 64 -27.60 -6.86 -13.82
C LYS A 64 -26.76 -5.60 -13.91
N ILE A 65 -26.70 -4.99 -15.09
CA ILE A 65 -25.97 -3.75 -15.34
C ILE A 65 -26.95 -2.70 -15.80
N GLU A 66 -27.24 -1.73 -14.93
CA GLU A 66 -28.22 -0.68 -15.16
C GLU A 66 -27.65 0.43 -16.04
N ASP A 67 -26.39 0.83 -15.80
CA ASP A 67 -25.66 1.85 -16.54
C ASP A 67 -24.33 1.28 -17.04
N GLU A 68 -24.32 0.84 -18.30
CA GLU A 68 -23.12 0.26 -18.94
C GLU A 68 -21.98 1.27 -19.06
N LYS A 69 -22.29 2.54 -19.30
CA LYS A 69 -21.28 3.58 -19.43
C LYS A 69 -20.55 3.82 -18.13
N LEU A 70 -21.31 3.90 -17.03
CA LEU A 70 -20.75 4.05 -15.69
C LEU A 70 -19.96 2.80 -15.29
N ALA A 71 -20.47 1.60 -15.60
CA ALA A 71 -19.79 0.34 -15.31
C ALA A 71 -18.45 0.22 -16.04
N LEU A 72 -18.37 0.59 -17.32
CA LEU A 72 -17.12 0.64 -18.08
C LEU A 72 -16.12 1.62 -17.46
N GLN A 73 -16.55 2.84 -17.14
CA GLN A 73 -15.70 3.84 -16.50
C GLN A 73 -15.14 3.34 -15.16
N GLN A 74 -15.92 2.58 -14.41
CA GLN A 74 -15.48 2.01 -13.14
C GLN A 74 -14.49 0.87 -13.33
N LEU A 75 -14.69 -0.01 -14.31
CA LEU A 75 -13.73 -1.06 -14.66
C LEU A 75 -12.39 -0.49 -15.12
N GLU A 76 -12.41 0.61 -15.89
CA GLU A 76 -11.19 1.34 -16.31
C GLU A 76 -10.44 1.93 -15.12
N THR A 77 -11.17 2.49 -14.13
CA THR A 77 -10.59 3.23 -13.01
C THR A 77 -10.17 2.34 -11.86
N ILE A 78 -10.97 1.31 -11.54
CA ILE A 78 -10.80 0.49 -10.32
C ILE A 78 -10.19 -0.88 -10.63
N SER A 79 -10.31 -1.37 -11.85
CA SER A 79 -10.01 -2.72 -12.33
C SER A 79 -11.02 -3.80 -11.88
N TYR A 80 -11.20 -4.79 -12.77
CA TYR A 80 -12.06 -5.95 -12.53
C TYR A 80 -11.69 -6.71 -11.23
N TYR A 81 -10.39 -6.89 -11.00
CA TYR A 81 -9.92 -7.65 -9.84
C TYR A 81 -10.32 -6.99 -8.52
N SER A 82 -10.14 -5.66 -8.42
CA SER A 82 -10.44 -4.92 -7.19
C SER A 82 -11.91 -4.66 -6.98
N LEU A 83 -12.69 -4.53 -8.08
CA LEU A 83 -14.12 -4.21 -8.01
C LEU A 83 -14.99 -5.46 -7.93
N ILE A 84 -14.68 -6.50 -8.71
CA ILE A 84 -15.53 -7.69 -8.83
C ILE A 84 -15.00 -8.84 -7.97
N ASN A 85 -13.75 -9.28 -8.24
CA ASN A 85 -13.23 -10.49 -7.58
C ASN A 85 -13.14 -10.33 -6.06
N ALA A 86 -12.85 -9.13 -5.56
CA ALA A 86 -12.74 -8.87 -4.13
C ALA A 86 -14.07 -9.13 -3.38
N TYR A 87 -15.21 -8.84 -4.03
CA TYR A 87 -16.54 -8.94 -3.40
C TYR A 87 -17.38 -10.10 -3.95
N THR A 88 -16.94 -10.79 -4.98
CA THR A 88 -17.59 -11.98 -5.53
C THR A 88 -18.05 -12.97 -4.45
N PRO A 89 -17.25 -13.31 -3.40
CA PRO A 89 -17.68 -14.25 -2.38
C PRO A 89 -18.93 -13.83 -1.59
N LEU A 90 -19.28 -12.54 -1.58
CA LEU A 90 -20.45 -12.02 -0.88
C LEU A 90 -21.75 -12.25 -1.64
N PHE A 91 -21.67 -12.49 -2.96
CA PHE A 91 -22.83 -12.51 -3.87
C PHE A 91 -22.95 -13.83 -4.64
N LEU A 92 -22.07 -14.82 -4.37
CA LEU A 92 -22.17 -16.13 -5.02
C LEU A 92 -23.19 -17.03 -4.34
N LYS A 93 -24.11 -17.56 -5.13
CA LYS A 93 -24.98 -18.67 -4.78
C LYS A 93 -24.27 -20.02 -4.91
N ASN A 94 -23.51 -20.18 -5.99
CA ASN A 94 -22.72 -21.36 -6.34
C ASN A 94 -21.40 -20.95 -6.98
N LYS A 95 -20.51 -21.92 -7.32
CA LYS A 95 -19.14 -21.68 -7.80
C LYS A 95 -18.99 -20.70 -8.98
N ASN A 96 -20.01 -20.55 -9.83
CA ASN A 96 -19.98 -19.66 -11.01
C ASN A 96 -21.28 -18.86 -11.21
N GLU A 97 -22.20 -18.86 -10.23
CA GLU A 97 -23.52 -18.26 -10.36
C GLU A 97 -23.75 -17.28 -9.21
N TYR A 98 -24.16 -16.09 -9.54
CA TYR A 98 -24.51 -15.06 -8.55
C TYR A 98 -25.97 -15.23 -8.08
N GLU A 99 -26.27 -14.70 -6.91
CA GLU A 99 -27.61 -14.64 -6.40
C GLU A 99 -28.54 -13.81 -7.29
N ASP A 100 -29.82 -14.14 -7.29
CA ASP A 100 -30.83 -13.45 -8.10
C ASP A 100 -30.94 -11.98 -7.68
N GLY A 101 -30.92 -11.09 -8.67
CA GLY A 101 -31.05 -9.66 -8.43
C GLY A 101 -29.76 -8.90 -8.17
N VAL A 102 -28.60 -9.55 -8.06
CA VAL A 102 -27.30 -8.88 -7.91
C VAL A 102 -27.05 -7.94 -9.07
N THR A 103 -26.65 -6.73 -8.74
CA THR A 103 -26.37 -5.66 -9.70
C THR A 103 -24.89 -5.30 -9.67
N PHE A 104 -24.38 -4.70 -10.76
CA PHE A 104 -23.02 -4.14 -10.79
C PHE A 104 -22.83 -3.05 -9.73
N ASN A 105 -23.90 -2.31 -9.43
CA ASN A 105 -23.86 -1.26 -8.41
C ASN A 105 -23.63 -1.82 -7.00
N ASP A 106 -24.04 -3.05 -6.69
CA ASP A 106 -23.79 -3.68 -5.39
C ASP A 106 -22.28 -3.86 -5.14
N PHE A 107 -21.54 -4.31 -6.16
CA PHE A 107 -20.08 -4.39 -6.09
C PHE A 107 -19.44 -3.02 -5.90
N HIS A 108 -19.91 -2.01 -6.64
CA HIS A 108 -19.41 -0.65 -6.51
C HIS A 108 -19.69 -0.06 -5.13
N LEU A 109 -20.87 -0.31 -4.56
CA LEU A 109 -21.18 0.11 -3.20
C LEU A 109 -20.26 -0.55 -2.18
N CYS A 110 -20.05 -1.88 -2.26
CA CYS A 110 -19.10 -2.58 -1.40
C CYS A 110 -17.69 -1.96 -1.49
N TYR A 111 -17.16 -1.73 -2.70
CA TYR A 111 -15.88 -1.09 -2.91
C TYR A 111 -15.83 0.32 -2.29
N LYS A 112 -16.88 1.10 -2.47
CA LYS A 112 -16.99 2.47 -1.95
C LYS A 112 -16.99 2.51 -0.42
N TYR A 113 -17.75 1.61 0.22
CA TYR A 113 -17.76 1.49 1.68
C TYR A 113 -16.41 1.02 2.22
N ASP A 114 -15.82 0.00 1.62
CA ASP A 114 -14.51 -0.52 1.99
C ASP A 114 -13.42 0.56 1.86
N THR A 115 -13.44 1.32 0.77
CA THR A 115 -12.51 2.44 0.55
C THR A 115 -12.70 3.54 1.61
N ARG A 116 -13.94 3.88 1.98
CA ARG A 116 -14.21 4.84 3.05
C ARG A 116 -13.69 4.37 4.39
N LEU A 117 -13.94 3.10 4.73
CA LEU A 117 -13.45 2.49 5.96
C LEU A 117 -11.92 2.51 6.01
N LYS A 118 -11.26 2.06 4.94
CA LYS A 118 -9.80 2.06 4.80
C LYS A 118 -9.22 3.47 4.97
N ASN A 119 -9.80 4.47 4.32
CA ASN A 119 -9.34 5.86 4.43
C ASN A 119 -9.49 6.41 5.86
N THR A 120 -10.59 6.09 6.53
CA THR A 120 -10.83 6.49 7.92
C THR A 120 -9.79 5.84 8.86
N LEU A 121 -9.61 4.52 8.74
CA LEU A 121 -8.63 3.79 9.54
C LEU A 121 -7.20 4.29 9.28
N PHE A 122 -6.84 4.52 8.01
CA PHE A 122 -5.51 4.98 7.63
C PHE A 122 -5.19 6.35 8.23
N LYS A 123 -6.17 7.27 8.27
CA LYS A 123 -6.02 8.57 8.95
C LYS A 123 -5.62 8.38 10.41
N TYR A 124 -6.32 7.52 11.16
CA TYR A 124 -6.02 7.29 12.57
C TYR A 124 -4.70 6.53 12.77
N ILE A 125 -4.37 5.59 11.91
CA ILE A 125 -3.08 4.88 11.95
C ILE A 125 -1.91 5.86 11.82
N ILE A 126 -1.99 6.84 10.91
CA ILE A 126 -0.96 7.89 10.77
C ILE A 126 -0.81 8.72 12.05
N LEU A 127 -1.93 9.12 12.67
CA LEU A 127 -1.90 9.89 13.92
C LEU A 127 -1.29 9.08 15.07
N ILE A 128 -1.65 7.80 15.18
CA ILE A 128 -1.07 6.88 16.16
C ILE A 128 0.43 6.72 15.92
N GLU A 129 0.85 6.52 14.67
CA GLU A 129 2.28 6.39 14.33
C GLU A 129 3.07 7.64 14.72
N GLN A 130 2.56 8.82 14.41
CA GLN A 130 3.21 10.08 14.77
C GLN A 130 3.32 10.26 16.29
N SER A 131 2.23 10.04 17.02
CA SER A 131 2.20 10.10 18.47
C SER A 131 3.17 9.10 19.11
N LEU A 132 3.15 7.86 18.61
CA LEU A 132 4.04 6.80 19.09
C LEU A 132 5.52 7.17 18.87
N LYS A 133 5.90 7.63 17.69
CA LYS A 133 7.27 8.07 17.38
C LYS A 133 7.70 9.22 18.32
N THR A 134 6.85 10.20 18.51
CA THR A 134 7.14 11.35 19.39
C THR A 134 7.37 10.91 20.83
N ASN A 135 6.44 10.13 21.39
CA ASN A 135 6.52 9.69 22.79
C ASN A 135 7.68 8.70 23.00
N LEU A 136 7.85 7.70 22.11
CA LEU A 136 8.95 6.74 22.23
C LEU A 136 10.30 7.43 22.18
N SER A 137 10.51 8.35 21.24
CA SER A 137 11.79 9.07 21.14
C SER A 137 12.06 9.95 22.36
N ALA A 138 11.03 10.57 22.95
CA ALA A 138 11.17 11.35 24.18
C ALA A 138 11.52 10.46 25.39
N VAL A 139 10.86 9.30 25.52
CA VAL A 139 11.16 8.33 26.59
C VAL A 139 12.57 7.80 26.45
N VAL A 140 13.00 7.42 25.26
CA VAL A 140 14.37 6.95 24.98
C VAL A 140 15.39 8.03 25.33
N ALA A 141 15.18 9.27 24.87
CA ALA A 141 16.09 10.39 25.14
C ALA A 141 16.17 10.71 26.64
N LYS A 142 15.03 10.69 27.34
CA LYS A 142 14.97 10.97 28.78
C LYS A 142 15.70 9.91 29.63
N ASN A 143 15.54 8.64 29.28
CA ASN A 143 16.06 7.54 30.13
C ASN A 143 17.47 7.10 29.72
N TYR A 144 17.83 7.19 28.44
CA TYR A 144 19.08 6.65 27.90
C TYR A 144 19.97 7.70 27.25
N GLY A 145 19.53 8.98 27.27
CA GLY A 145 20.29 10.09 26.70
C GLY A 145 20.23 10.16 25.19
N VAL A 146 21.11 10.96 24.62
CA VAL A 146 21.16 11.26 23.19
C VAL A 146 22.44 10.80 22.51
N GLN A 147 23.34 10.13 23.24
CA GLN A 147 24.60 9.62 22.71
C GLN A 147 24.32 8.56 21.63
N GLU A 148 24.69 8.85 20.40
CA GLU A 148 24.48 7.97 19.25
C GLU A 148 25.66 7.01 19.00
N PRO A 149 25.46 5.88 18.29
CA PRO A 149 26.53 5.03 17.82
C PRO A 149 27.30 5.72 16.67
N THR A 150 28.58 5.97 16.85
CA THR A 150 29.47 6.58 15.85
C THR A 150 30.54 5.62 15.33
N GLU A 151 31.03 4.72 16.18
CA GLU A 151 32.07 3.76 15.87
C GLU A 151 31.52 2.51 15.20
N LYS A 152 32.25 1.97 14.22
CA LYS A 152 31.93 0.68 13.58
C LYS A 152 32.95 -0.39 14.01
N ILE A 153 32.44 -1.51 14.48
CA ILE A 153 33.21 -2.70 14.88
C ILE A 153 32.90 -3.87 13.95
N VAL A 154 33.82 -4.84 13.89
CA VAL A 154 33.59 -6.09 13.18
C VAL A 154 32.81 -7.03 14.09
N ILE A 155 31.69 -7.54 13.59
CA ILE A 155 30.83 -8.46 14.30
C ILE A 155 30.79 -9.77 13.53
N GLU A 156 31.05 -10.86 14.22
CA GLU A 156 30.89 -12.20 13.70
C GLU A 156 29.47 -12.72 13.99
N ASN A 157 28.83 -13.29 12.98
CA ASN A 157 27.54 -13.93 13.18
C ASN A 157 27.69 -15.41 13.55
N LYS A 158 26.59 -16.08 13.97
CA LYS A 158 26.59 -17.52 14.35
C LYS A 158 27.07 -18.46 13.23
N LYS A 159 27.27 -18.00 12.00
CA LYS A 159 27.78 -18.78 10.84
C LYS A 159 29.22 -18.39 10.47
N GLY A 160 29.98 -17.74 11.36
CA GLY A 160 31.36 -17.34 11.13
C GLY A 160 31.54 -16.21 10.11
N LYS A 161 30.44 -15.60 9.61
CA LYS A 161 30.53 -14.46 8.68
C LYS A 161 30.72 -13.17 9.44
N THR A 162 31.74 -12.43 9.12
CA THR A 162 32.03 -11.10 9.68
C THR A 162 31.27 -10.00 8.94
N LYS A 163 30.77 -9.02 9.69
CA LYS A 163 30.15 -7.81 9.16
C LYS A 163 30.61 -6.60 9.97
N LYS A 164 30.93 -5.52 9.29
CA LYS A 164 31.19 -4.23 9.96
C LYS A 164 29.84 -3.58 10.31
N ASP A 165 29.63 -3.27 11.59
CA ASP A 165 28.38 -2.71 12.09
C ASP A 165 28.66 -1.72 13.23
N TYR A 166 27.66 -0.87 13.60
CA TYR A 166 27.85 0.11 14.66
C TYR A 166 28.08 -0.53 16.03
N ASN A 167 28.99 0.06 16.80
CA ASN A 167 29.16 -0.21 18.23
C ASN A 167 28.01 0.50 18.99
N LEU A 168 27.15 -0.28 19.62
CA LEU A 168 25.98 0.27 20.35
C LEU A 168 26.26 0.54 21.82
N LYS A 169 27.42 0.14 22.36
CA LYS A 169 27.73 0.29 23.79
C LYS A 169 27.73 1.76 24.20
N ASN A 170 27.16 2.03 25.38
CA ASN A 170 27.07 3.35 25.98
C ASN A 170 26.30 4.38 25.14
N THR A 171 25.41 3.95 24.27
CA THR A 171 24.52 4.80 23.48
C THR A 171 23.07 4.57 23.86
N TYR A 172 22.15 5.42 23.38
CA TYR A 172 20.72 5.17 23.57
C TYR A 172 20.23 3.88 22.89
N LEU A 173 21.01 3.27 21.98
CA LEU A 173 20.72 1.99 21.35
C LEU A 173 21.49 0.82 22.00
N ASP A 174 22.12 1.01 23.16
CA ASP A 174 22.79 -0.08 23.87
C ASP A 174 21.76 -1.13 24.30
N SER A 175 22.02 -2.38 23.95
CA SER A 175 21.08 -3.46 24.22
C SER A 175 20.80 -3.70 25.71
N LYS A 176 21.67 -3.25 26.62
CA LYS A 176 21.43 -3.32 28.07
C LYS A 176 20.28 -2.44 28.56
N ASN A 177 19.92 -1.42 27.79
CA ASN A 177 18.82 -0.49 28.11
C ASN A 177 17.43 -1.08 27.81
N TYR A 178 17.36 -2.26 27.19
CA TYR A 178 16.15 -2.86 26.65
C TYR A 178 15.94 -4.29 27.20
N ASP A 179 14.71 -4.82 27.10
CA ASP A 179 14.36 -6.12 27.66
C ASP A 179 15.27 -7.26 27.14
N SER A 180 15.93 -7.93 28.09
CA SER A 180 16.86 -9.05 27.80
C SER A 180 16.17 -10.28 27.22
N ASN A 181 14.88 -10.47 27.47
CA ASN A 181 14.10 -11.63 27.03
C ASN A 181 13.78 -11.61 25.52
N LYS A 182 13.98 -10.48 24.83
CA LYS A 182 13.70 -10.38 23.40
C LYS A 182 14.92 -10.73 22.56
N SER A 183 14.94 -11.95 22.02
CA SER A 183 16.07 -12.49 21.22
C SER A 183 16.42 -11.65 19.97
N PHE A 184 15.44 -10.98 19.37
CA PHE A 184 15.62 -10.12 18.19
C PHE A 184 16.10 -8.70 18.51
N ARG A 185 16.15 -8.30 19.79
CA ARG A 185 16.49 -6.96 20.28
C ARG A 185 17.75 -6.38 19.63
N SER A 186 18.89 -7.07 19.81
CA SER A 186 20.17 -6.58 19.28
C SER A 186 20.18 -6.39 17.77
N GLY A 187 19.51 -7.27 17.03
CA GLY A 187 19.37 -7.17 15.58
C GLY A 187 18.53 -5.96 15.16
N HIS A 188 17.46 -5.65 15.91
CA HIS A 188 16.61 -4.51 15.64
C HIS A 188 17.30 -3.17 15.95
N LEU A 189 17.96 -3.07 17.10
CA LEU A 189 18.72 -1.87 17.48
C LEU A 189 19.84 -1.57 16.48
N ARG A 190 20.52 -2.59 15.93
CA ARG A 190 21.50 -2.41 14.85
C ARG A 190 20.86 -1.89 13.56
N LYS A 191 19.68 -2.39 13.20
CA LYS A 191 18.94 -1.85 12.04
C LYS A 191 18.61 -0.37 12.23
N ILE A 192 18.20 0.04 13.43
CA ILE A 192 17.95 1.45 13.76
C ILE A 192 19.26 2.26 13.63
N ALA A 193 20.36 1.79 14.20
CA ALA A 193 21.65 2.48 14.10
C ALA A 193 22.09 2.73 12.64
N ASN A 194 21.82 1.79 11.74
CA ASN A 194 22.17 1.93 10.32
C ASN A 194 21.40 3.05 9.61
N PHE A 195 20.28 3.53 10.16
CA PHE A 195 19.59 4.71 9.61
C PHE A 195 20.42 6.01 9.77
N ARG A 196 21.44 6.03 10.64
CA ARG A 196 22.36 7.14 10.74
C ARG A 196 23.02 7.49 9.38
N ASP A 197 23.31 6.46 8.58
CA ASP A 197 23.91 6.63 7.26
C ASP A 197 22.88 6.80 6.13
N TYR A 198 21.60 6.92 6.47
CA TYR A 198 20.52 6.96 5.48
C TYR A 198 20.51 8.27 4.70
N LYS A 199 20.86 8.17 3.40
CA LYS A 199 21.06 9.31 2.51
C LYS A 199 19.76 9.89 1.88
N LYS A 200 18.60 9.29 2.18
CA LYS A 200 17.30 9.70 1.62
C LYS A 200 16.41 10.43 2.62
N ASN A 201 16.96 10.86 3.75
CA ASN A 201 16.20 11.58 4.77
C ASN A 201 16.95 12.87 5.15
N ASP A 202 16.42 13.99 4.68
CA ASP A 202 17.03 15.31 4.86
C ASP A 202 17.26 15.68 6.32
N SER A 203 16.37 15.25 7.23
CA SER A 203 16.53 15.52 8.66
C SER A 203 17.75 14.80 9.24
N ILE A 204 18.01 13.56 8.84
CA ILE A 204 19.20 12.81 9.29
C ILE A 204 20.46 13.44 8.73
N ILE A 205 20.45 13.78 7.43
CA ILE A 205 21.59 14.45 6.76
C ILE A 205 21.89 15.76 7.47
N HIS A 206 20.87 16.59 7.65
CA HIS A 206 21.00 17.90 8.32
C HIS A 206 21.61 17.78 9.73
N TYR A 207 21.06 16.89 10.57
CA TYR A 207 21.54 16.72 11.93
C TYR A 207 22.94 16.17 11.99
N ARG A 208 23.28 15.20 11.14
CA ARG A 208 24.62 14.66 11.05
C ARG A 208 25.66 15.70 10.61
N GLU A 209 25.32 16.55 9.62
CA GLU A 209 26.24 17.52 9.04
C GLU A 209 26.34 18.82 9.84
N LYS A 210 25.22 19.28 10.39
CA LYS A 210 25.18 20.57 11.12
C LYS A 210 25.36 20.44 12.63
N HIS A 211 24.93 19.33 13.22
CA HIS A 211 24.98 19.11 14.66
C HIS A 211 25.93 17.99 15.06
N ASN A 212 26.54 17.30 14.09
CA ASN A 212 27.44 16.18 14.29
C ASN A 212 26.86 15.06 15.16
N HIS A 213 25.53 14.94 15.23
CA HIS A 213 24.89 13.85 15.95
C HIS A 213 23.44 13.61 15.47
N VAL A 214 22.93 12.38 15.65
CA VAL A 214 21.57 12.00 15.27
C VAL A 214 20.83 11.47 16.51
N PRO A 215 20.05 12.34 17.18
CA PRO A 215 19.34 11.99 18.41
C PRO A 215 18.12 11.08 18.17
N PRO A 216 17.52 10.48 19.25
CA PRO A 216 16.38 9.57 19.13
C PRO A 216 15.20 10.12 18.31
N TRP A 217 14.86 11.41 18.47
CA TRP A 217 13.74 12.04 17.73
C TRP A 217 14.01 12.30 16.26
N ILE A 218 15.25 12.14 15.82
CA ILE A 218 15.62 12.22 14.40
C ILE A 218 15.76 10.82 13.80
N ILE A 219 16.44 9.89 14.48
CA ILE A 219 16.67 8.54 13.93
C ILE A 219 15.36 7.75 13.80
N ILE A 220 14.33 8.07 14.58
CA ILE A 220 13.02 7.43 14.54
C ILE A 220 12.21 7.81 13.28
N ARG A 221 12.48 8.96 12.67
CA ARG A 221 11.68 9.50 11.56
C ARG A 221 11.58 8.58 10.34
N PRO A 222 12.66 7.98 9.83
CA PRO A 222 12.62 7.07 8.68
C PRO A 222 12.08 5.66 9.01
N LEU A 223 11.91 5.33 10.30
CA LEU A 223 11.35 4.02 10.65
C LEU A 223 9.91 3.90 10.16
N ASN A 224 9.54 2.76 9.61
CA ASN A 224 8.14 2.46 9.36
C ASN A 224 7.42 2.09 10.68
N PHE A 225 6.06 2.06 10.63
CA PHE A 225 5.24 1.80 11.81
C PHE A 225 5.61 0.47 12.50
N GLY A 226 5.81 -0.60 11.74
CA GLY A 226 6.21 -1.91 12.29
C GLY A 226 7.57 -1.86 13.01
N GLN A 227 8.56 -1.15 12.45
CA GLN A 227 9.86 -0.96 13.10
C GLN A 227 9.74 -0.16 14.41
N THR A 228 8.86 0.84 14.43
CA THR A 228 8.59 1.64 15.63
C THR A 228 7.92 0.81 16.73
N ILE A 229 6.94 -0.03 16.37
CA ILE A 229 6.30 -0.96 17.32
C ILE A 229 7.31 -1.96 17.89
N ILE A 230 8.19 -2.51 17.05
CA ILE A 230 9.25 -3.42 17.52
C ILE A 230 10.18 -2.69 18.51
N TRP A 231 10.55 -1.43 18.22
CA TRP A 231 11.39 -0.65 19.15
C TRP A 231 10.68 -0.39 20.48
N LEU A 232 9.38 -0.12 20.46
CA LEU A 232 8.57 0.03 21.68
C LEU A 232 8.49 -1.29 22.48
N SER A 233 8.46 -2.43 21.80
CA SER A 233 8.24 -3.76 22.43
C SER A 233 9.48 -4.37 23.07
N ILE A 234 10.62 -3.77 22.92
CA ILE A 234 11.91 -4.21 23.46
C ILE A 234 12.37 -3.32 24.58
#